data_e9e851d5b9bf1ee50ded9f04c3f2e438
#
_entry.id   e9e851d5b9bf1ee50ded9f04c3f2e438
#
_cell.length_a   1.000
_cell.length_b   1.000
_cell.length_c   1.000
_cell.angle_alpha   90.00
_cell.angle_beta   90.00
_cell.angle_gamma   90.00
#
_symmetry.space_group_name_H-M   'P 1'
#
loop_
_entity.id
_entity.type
_entity.pdbx_description
1 polymer ?
#
loop_
_entity_poly.entity_id
_entity_poly.type
_entity_poly.pdbx_seq_one_letter_code
_entity_poly.pdbx_strand_id
1 'polypeptide(L)'
;MNCNHIQIAPSILTADFGNLVDEVKLAEDGGADLLHLDVMDGQFVPNISFGSLVIDSIRNATSLPLNIHLMIEEPDRYLEDFIKSDTDQIIVHAEACSHLDRTVSRIKDLGASVGVALNPSTPLSDIEDVADMLDIIMIMTVNPGFGGQSFIDRMIDKIERADSLIKSKGLTAKIEVDGGIKADHTASDCVKAGAEILVAGSAVYNKEDTVRNSIAKLRGSLEN
;
A
#
# COMPACT_ATOMS: atom_id res chain seq x y z
N MET A 1 18.96 11.74 14.54
CA MET A 1 17.73 11.03 14.11
C MET A 1 17.69 11.15 12.60
N ASN A 2 17.89 10.06 11.86
CA ASN A 2 17.61 10.10 10.42
C ASN A 2 16.09 10.29 10.29
N CYS A 3 15.64 11.47 9.88
CA CYS A 3 14.27 11.64 9.43
C CYS A 3 14.13 10.84 8.12
N ASN A 4 13.75 9.55 8.22
CA ASN A 4 13.32 8.82 7.04
C ASN A 4 12.20 9.63 6.41
N HIS A 5 12.29 9.89 5.11
CA HIS A 5 11.23 10.53 4.36
C HIS A 5 9.99 9.64 4.36
N ILE A 6 8.89 10.12 4.97
CA ILE A 6 7.62 9.39 4.95
C ILE A 6 7.01 9.51 3.56
N GLN A 7 6.72 8.38 2.95
CA GLN A 7 6.15 8.30 1.61
C GLN A 7 4.63 8.36 1.67
N ILE A 8 4.02 9.17 0.81
CA ILE A 8 2.57 9.25 0.63
C ILE A 8 2.20 8.55 -0.67
N ALA A 9 1.32 7.56 -0.55
CA ALA A 9 0.82 6.71 -1.62
C ALA A 9 -0.69 6.96 -1.83
N PRO A 10 -1.11 7.89 -2.70
CA PRO A 10 -2.52 8.05 -3.03
C PRO A 10 -3.11 6.77 -3.64
N SER A 11 -4.17 6.21 -3.00
CA SER A 11 -4.92 5.10 -3.59
C SER A 11 -5.92 5.59 -4.62
N ILE A 12 -5.74 5.18 -5.87
CA ILE A 12 -6.65 5.53 -6.97
C ILE A 12 -8.03 4.88 -6.86
N LEU A 13 -8.24 3.96 -5.94
CA LEU A 13 -9.54 3.32 -5.73
C LEU A 13 -10.66 4.32 -5.47
N THR A 14 -10.32 5.50 -4.94
CA THR A 14 -11.29 6.57 -4.63
C THR A 14 -11.21 7.76 -5.60
N ALA A 15 -10.40 7.67 -6.64
CA ALA A 15 -10.30 8.68 -7.71
C ALA A 15 -11.50 8.63 -8.67
N ASP A 16 -11.63 9.63 -9.52
CA ASP A 16 -12.61 9.61 -10.61
C ASP A 16 -12.11 8.72 -11.75
N PHE A 17 -12.65 7.52 -11.85
CA PHE A 17 -12.32 6.57 -12.92
C PHE A 17 -12.64 7.07 -14.32
N GLY A 18 -13.57 8.02 -14.47
CA GLY A 18 -13.85 8.68 -15.75
C GLY A 18 -12.71 9.57 -16.24
N ASN A 19 -11.83 10.01 -15.33
CA ASN A 19 -10.73 10.92 -15.61
C ASN A 19 -9.40 10.40 -15.00
N LEU A 20 -9.22 9.09 -14.92
CA LEU A 20 -8.17 8.44 -14.14
C LEU A 20 -6.75 8.93 -14.46
N VAL A 21 -6.44 9.16 -15.75
CA VAL A 21 -5.12 9.69 -16.18
C VAL A 21 -4.85 11.09 -15.63
N ASP A 22 -5.88 11.94 -15.59
CA ASP A 22 -5.73 13.29 -15.03
C ASP A 22 -5.60 13.24 -13.50
N GLU A 23 -6.34 12.36 -12.82
CA GLU A 23 -6.23 12.13 -11.37
C GLU A 23 -4.82 11.64 -10.97
N VAL A 24 -4.23 10.75 -11.76
CA VAL A 24 -2.87 10.27 -11.59
C VAL A 24 -1.85 11.40 -11.71
N LYS A 25 -1.99 12.26 -12.74
CA LYS A 25 -1.11 13.43 -12.93
C LYS A 25 -1.27 14.44 -11.80
N LEU A 26 -2.50 14.67 -11.33
CA LEU A 26 -2.75 15.56 -10.19
C LEU A 26 -2.06 15.07 -8.92
N ALA A 27 -2.00 13.75 -8.69
CA ALA A 27 -1.28 13.17 -7.57
C ALA A 27 0.24 13.35 -7.72
N GLU A 28 0.81 13.06 -8.90
CA GLU A 28 2.24 13.27 -9.20
C GLU A 28 2.63 14.74 -9.04
N ASP A 29 1.89 15.66 -9.65
CA ASP A 29 2.10 17.11 -9.53
C ASP A 29 1.86 17.61 -8.10
N GLY A 30 1.04 16.91 -7.33
CA GLY A 30 0.74 17.19 -5.93
C GLY A 30 1.84 16.78 -4.97
N GLY A 31 2.84 16.01 -5.44
CA GLY A 31 3.97 15.57 -4.64
C GLY A 31 3.74 14.22 -3.95
N ALA A 32 2.96 13.34 -4.57
CA ALA A 32 2.91 11.92 -4.21
C ALA A 32 4.28 11.26 -4.44
N ASP A 33 4.65 10.29 -3.61
CA ASP A 33 5.92 9.56 -3.73
C ASP A 33 5.77 8.29 -4.58
N LEU A 34 4.58 7.71 -4.60
CA LEU A 34 4.19 6.52 -5.37
C LEU A 34 2.67 6.53 -5.56
N LEU A 35 2.14 5.64 -6.40
CA LEU A 35 0.69 5.46 -6.56
C LEU A 35 0.28 4.08 -6.06
N HIS A 36 -0.77 4.02 -5.24
CA HIS A 36 -1.33 2.78 -4.73
C HIS A 36 -2.52 2.31 -5.58
N LEU A 37 -2.49 1.02 -5.96
CA LEU A 37 -3.38 0.41 -6.94
C LEU A 37 -4.03 -0.85 -6.35
N ASP A 38 -5.28 -0.71 -5.88
CA ASP A 38 -6.05 -1.78 -5.24
C ASP A 38 -6.71 -2.70 -6.26
N VAL A 39 -6.13 -3.86 -6.52
CA VAL A 39 -6.66 -4.89 -7.42
C VAL A 39 -7.53 -5.87 -6.63
N MET A 40 -8.79 -6.01 -7.01
CA MET A 40 -9.80 -6.84 -6.33
C MET A 40 -10.54 -7.72 -7.32
N ASP A 41 -10.73 -8.99 -6.98
CA ASP A 41 -11.33 -10.02 -7.85
C ASP A 41 -12.75 -10.46 -7.48
N GLY A 42 -13.30 -9.93 -6.38
CA GLY A 42 -14.61 -10.36 -5.87
C GLY A 42 -14.62 -11.74 -5.20
N GLN A 43 -13.45 -12.35 -4.98
CA GLN A 43 -13.27 -13.64 -4.30
C GLN A 43 -12.57 -13.43 -2.94
N PHE A 44 -11.35 -12.93 -2.94
CA PHE A 44 -10.63 -12.61 -1.71
C PHE A 44 -11.31 -11.50 -0.91
N VAL A 45 -11.85 -10.49 -1.61
CA VAL A 45 -12.66 -9.42 -1.03
C VAL A 45 -14.01 -9.31 -1.74
N PRO A 46 -15.10 -8.84 -1.08
CA PRO A 46 -16.44 -8.78 -1.67
C PRO A 46 -16.62 -7.55 -2.59
N ASN A 47 -15.63 -7.25 -3.40
CA ASN A 47 -15.63 -6.13 -4.34
C ASN A 47 -14.76 -6.47 -5.55
N ILE A 48 -15.07 -5.88 -6.71
CA ILE A 48 -14.26 -5.98 -7.94
C ILE A 48 -13.82 -4.57 -8.30
N SER A 49 -12.53 -4.36 -8.53
CA SER A 49 -12.00 -3.06 -8.93
C SER A 49 -11.56 -3.04 -10.40
N PHE A 50 -10.31 -3.33 -10.67
CA PHE A 50 -9.71 -3.30 -12.00
C PHE A 50 -8.57 -4.32 -12.10
N GLY A 51 -8.07 -4.54 -13.31
CA GLY A 51 -6.96 -5.45 -13.59
C GLY A 51 -5.80 -4.79 -14.33
N SER A 52 -4.91 -5.62 -14.88
CA SER A 52 -3.64 -5.23 -15.52
C SER A 52 -3.81 -4.20 -16.65
N LEU A 53 -4.90 -4.23 -17.42
CA LEU A 53 -5.15 -3.26 -18.50
C LEU A 53 -5.25 -1.80 -18.00
N VAL A 54 -5.83 -1.60 -16.82
CA VAL A 54 -5.92 -0.26 -16.20
C VAL A 54 -4.53 0.14 -15.69
N ILE A 55 -3.79 -0.79 -15.10
CA ILE A 55 -2.42 -0.56 -14.62
C ILE A 55 -1.49 -0.17 -15.78
N ASP A 56 -1.57 -0.84 -16.92
CA ASP A 56 -0.82 -0.47 -18.13
C ASP A 56 -1.12 0.97 -18.58
N SER A 57 -2.38 1.39 -18.49
CA SER A 57 -2.79 2.76 -18.82
C SER A 57 -2.21 3.79 -17.85
N ILE A 58 -2.20 3.48 -16.55
CA ILE A 58 -1.62 4.32 -15.49
C ILE A 58 -0.11 4.41 -15.66
N ARG A 59 0.56 3.28 -15.91
CA ARG A 59 2.01 3.23 -16.14
C ARG A 59 2.45 4.19 -17.24
N ASN A 60 1.68 4.32 -18.31
CA ASN A 60 1.97 5.24 -19.41
C ASN A 60 1.69 6.72 -19.07
N ALA A 61 1.01 7.01 -17.97
CA ALA A 61 0.59 8.35 -17.58
C ALA A 61 1.50 9.01 -16.52
N THR A 62 2.34 8.23 -15.82
CA THR A 62 3.16 8.72 -14.70
C THR A 62 4.56 8.12 -14.69
N SER A 63 5.50 8.84 -14.07
CA SER A 63 6.83 8.35 -13.73
C SER A 63 6.96 7.79 -12.31
N LEU A 64 5.92 7.95 -11.49
CA LEU A 64 5.92 7.43 -10.12
C LEU A 64 6.00 5.89 -10.08
N PRO A 65 6.66 5.32 -9.07
CA PRO A 65 6.56 3.89 -8.79
C PRO A 65 5.10 3.49 -8.57
N LEU A 66 4.71 2.32 -9.08
CA LEU A 66 3.39 1.75 -8.81
C LEU A 66 3.49 0.73 -7.68
N ASN A 67 2.70 0.93 -6.65
CA ASN A 67 2.53 0.05 -5.51
C ASN A 67 1.23 -0.73 -5.72
N ILE A 68 1.35 -1.96 -6.23
CA ILE A 68 0.24 -2.77 -6.71
C ILE A 68 -0.18 -3.76 -5.62
N HIS A 69 -1.32 -3.51 -5.02
CA HIS A 69 -1.89 -4.28 -3.93
C HIS A 69 -2.88 -5.31 -4.46
N LEU A 70 -2.50 -6.58 -4.43
CA LEU A 70 -3.27 -7.70 -4.97
C LEU A 70 -4.18 -8.31 -3.89
N MET A 71 -5.41 -7.85 -3.80
CA MET A 71 -6.50 -8.44 -3.00
C MET A 71 -7.26 -9.46 -3.85
N ILE A 72 -6.55 -10.50 -4.30
CA ILE A 72 -7.06 -11.53 -5.20
C ILE A 72 -6.68 -12.93 -4.69
N GLU A 73 -7.49 -13.92 -5.00
CA GLU A 73 -7.18 -15.33 -4.76
C GLU A 73 -6.06 -15.82 -5.70
N GLU A 74 -5.16 -16.65 -5.18
CA GLU A 74 -4.06 -17.27 -5.95
C GLU A 74 -3.25 -16.25 -6.79
N PRO A 75 -2.66 -15.20 -6.19
CA PRO A 75 -1.97 -14.13 -6.92
C PRO A 75 -0.83 -14.64 -7.82
N ASP A 76 -0.20 -15.75 -7.48
CA ASP A 76 0.83 -16.42 -8.30
C ASP A 76 0.46 -16.58 -9.78
N ARG A 77 -0.83 -16.71 -10.08
CA ARG A 77 -1.32 -16.94 -11.45
C ARG A 77 -1.21 -15.71 -12.35
N TYR A 78 -1.09 -14.52 -11.73
CA TYR A 78 -1.22 -13.23 -12.40
C TYR A 78 0.00 -12.33 -12.26
N LEU A 79 1.05 -12.74 -11.53
CA LEU A 79 2.22 -11.89 -11.25
C LEU A 79 2.85 -11.30 -12.52
N GLU A 80 2.99 -12.10 -13.58
CA GLU A 80 3.57 -11.67 -14.86
C GLU A 80 2.69 -10.65 -15.61
N ASP A 81 1.38 -10.63 -15.32
CA ASP A 81 0.46 -9.65 -15.91
C ASP A 81 0.57 -8.28 -15.23
N PHE A 82 0.97 -8.26 -13.94
CA PHE A 82 1.06 -7.05 -13.13
C PHE A 82 2.46 -6.44 -13.10
N ILE A 83 3.51 -7.26 -13.14
CA ILE A 83 4.90 -6.80 -13.08
C ILE A 83 5.36 -6.40 -14.49
N LYS A 84 5.53 -5.11 -14.73
CA LYS A 84 5.95 -4.56 -16.04
C LYS A 84 7.22 -3.70 -15.94
N SER A 85 7.67 -3.38 -14.72
CA SER A 85 8.82 -2.53 -14.46
C SER A 85 9.54 -2.97 -13.19
N ASP A 86 10.83 -2.79 -13.14
CA ASP A 86 11.67 -2.99 -11.96
C ASP A 86 11.43 -1.97 -10.84
N THR A 87 10.68 -0.90 -11.13
CA THR A 87 10.24 0.08 -10.12
C THR A 87 8.90 -0.29 -9.47
N ASP A 88 8.22 -1.33 -9.95
CA ASP A 88 6.94 -1.77 -9.39
C ASP A 88 7.14 -2.47 -8.05
N GLN A 89 6.17 -2.24 -7.17
CA GLN A 89 6.07 -2.91 -5.87
C GLN A 89 4.82 -3.78 -5.90
N ILE A 90 4.98 -5.06 -5.68
CA ILE A 90 3.87 -6.03 -5.67
C ILE A 90 3.60 -6.45 -4.24
N ILE A 91 2.38 -6.21 -3.78
CA ILE A 91 1.94 -6.58 -2.45
C ILE A 91 0.87 -7.65 -2.56
N VAL A 92 1.14 -8.79 -1.96
CA VAL A 92 0.21 -9.93 -1.88
C VAL A 92 -0.26 -10.12 -0.44
N HIS A 93 -1.45 -10.63 -0.24
CA HIS A 93 -1.92 -11.00 1.08
C HIS A 93 -1.34 -12.35 1.52
N ALA A 94 -0.85 -12.44 2.75
CA ALA A 94 -0.41 -13.71 3.33
C ALA A 94 -1.54 -14.76 3.28
N GLU A 95 -2.78 -14.31 3.52
CA GLU A 95 -3.99 -15.14 3.53
C GLU A 95 -4.39 -15.67 2.15
N ALA A 96 -3.96 -15.03 1.06
CA ALA A 96 -4.26 -15.43 -0.31
C ALA A 96 -3.20 -16.36 -0.92
N CYS A 97 -2.06 -16.56 -0.24
CA CYS A 97 -0.92 -17.30 -0.73
C CYS A 97 -0.80 -18.67 -0.05
N SER A 98 -1.16 -19.76 -0.73
CA SER A 98 -1.00 -21.13 -0.21
C SER A 98 0.46 -21.50 0.11
N HIS A 99 1.43 -20.88 -0.59
CA HIS A 99 2.86 -21.08 -0.43
C HIS A 99 3.58 -19.73 -0.48
N LEU A 100 3.50 -18.96 0.61
CA LEU A 100 3.96 -17.56 0.67
C LEU A 100 5.44 -17.40 0.27
N ASP A 101 6.33 -18.27 0.75
CA ASP A 101 7.75 -18.27 0.40
C ASP A 101 7.97 -18.35 -1.12
N ARG A 102 7.26 -19.26 -1.79
CA ARG A 102 7.34 -19.42 -3.26
C ARG A 102 6.83 -18.16 -3.98
N THR A 103 5.72 -17.58 -3.53
CA THR A 103 5.14 -16.37 -4.12
C THR A 103 6.10 -15.19 -3.99
N VAL A 104 6.66 -14.98 -2.79
CA VAL A 104 7.66 -13.94 -2.51
C VAL A 104 8.90 -14.11 -3.39
N SER A 105 9.45 -15.33 -3.46
CA SER A 105 10.61 -15.64 -4.33
C SER A 105 10.31 -15.33 -5.79
N ARG A 106 9.12 -15.71 -6.28
CA ARG A 106 8.74 -15.46 -7.68
C ARG A 106 8.60 -13.97 -8.01
N ILE A 107 8.06 -13.16 -7.12
CA ILE A 107 7.98 -11.70 -7.31
C ILE A 107 9.38 -11.11 -7.47
N LYS A 108 10.34 -11.52 -6.61
CA LYS A 108 11.75 -11.10 -6.72
C LYS A 108 12.40 -11.55 -8.02
N ASP A 109 12.17 -12.80 -8.43
CA ASP A 109 12.73 -13.33 -9.69
C ASP A 109 12.21 -12.57 -10.92
N LEU A 110 11.01 -12.02 -10.84
CA LEU A 110 10.42 -11.14 -11.86
C LEU A 110 10.96 -9.70 -11.80
N GLY A 111 11.77 -9.35 -10.80
CA GLY A 111 12.48 -8.06 -10.71
C GLY A 111 11.70 -6.96 -9.96
N ALA A 112 10.56 -7.25 -9.37
CA ALA A 112 9.78 -6.29 -8.58
C ALA A 112 10.16 -6.30 -7.10
N SER A 113 9.94 -5.18 -6.41
CA SER A 113 9.96 -5.14 -4.94
C SER A 113 8.77 -5.93 -4.38
N VAL A 114 9.01 -6.70 -3.33
CA VAL A 114 7.99 -7.58 -2.75
C VAL A 114 7.46 -7.06 -1.43
N GLY A 115 6.14 -6.96 -1.33
CA GLY A 115 5.42 -6.69 -0.09
C GLY A 115 4.47 -7.82 0.29
N VAL A 116 4.25 -7.97 1.59
CA VAL A 116 3.19 -8.85 2.12
C VAL A 116 2.27 -8.06 3.03
N ALA A 117 0.97 -8.12 2.70
CA ALA A 117 -0.11 -7.52 3.47
C ALA A 117 -0.69 -8.51 4.48
N LEU A 118 -1.07 -7.99 5.64
CA LEU A 118 -1.74 -8.72 6.70
C LEU A 118 -3.06 -8.05 7.06
N ASN A 119 -4.16 -8.80 7.00
CA ASN A 119 -5.46 -8.35 7.49
C ASN A 119 -5.42 -7.99 8.98
N PRO A 120 -6.37 -7.20 9.50
CA PRO A 120 -6.37 -6.80 10.91
C PRO A 120 -6.27 -7.96 11.90
N SER A 121 -6.85 -9.12 11.58
CA SER A 121 -6.85 -10.31 12.44
C SER A 121 -5.65 -11.25 12.24
N THR A 122 -4.89 -11.13 11.17
CA THR A 122 -3.77 -12.02 10.82
C THR A 122 -2.53 -11.65 11.62
N PRO A 123 -1.91 -12.57 12.37
CA PRO A 123 -0.76 -12.25 13.20
C PRO A 123 0.53 -12.04 12.37
N LEU A 124 1.49 -11.32 12.94
CA LEU A 124 2.82 -11.12 12.31
C LEU A 124 3.60 -12.41 12.15
N SER A 125 3.31 -13.44 12.97
CA SER A 125 3.96 -14.76 12.85
C SER A 125 3.78 -15.41 11.47
N ASP A 126 2.75 -15.04 10.74
CA ASP A 126 2.46 -15.62 9.42
C ASP A 126 3.46 -15.17 8.34
N ILE A 127 4.28 -14.13 8.64
CA ILE A 127 5.32 -13.63 7.74
C ILE A 127 6.73 -13.73 8.33
N GLU A 128 6.90 -14.17 9.58
CA GLU A 128 8.20 -14.14 10.26
C GLU A 128 9.29 -14.95 9.57
N ASP A 129 8.93 -16.06 8.92
CA ASP A 129 9.87 -16.95 8.23
C ASP A 129 10.27 -16.48 6.82
N VAL A 130 9.58 -15.46 6.29
CA VAL A 130 9.89 -14.84 4.99
C VAL A 130 10.29 -13.36 5.12
N ALA A 131 10.30 -12.83 6.34
CA ALA A 131 10.45 -11.39 6.60
C ALA A 131 11.78 -10.80 6.07
N ASP A 132 12.84 -11.58 6.01
CA ASP A 132 14.15 -11.19 5.46
C ASP A 132 14.15 -11.07 3.92
N MET A 133 13.14 -11.59 3.26
CA MET A 133 12.95 -11.45 1.82
C MET A 133 12.05 -10.26 1.45
N LEU A 134 11.38 -9.62 2.42
CA LEU A 134 10.41 -8.57 2.15
C LEU A 134 11.06 -7.19 2.04
N ASP A 135 10.58 -6.41 1.09
CA ASP A 135 10.88 -4.98 0.98
C ASP A 135 9.81 -4.14 1.69
N ILE A 136 8.57 -4.67 1.79
CA ILE A 136 7.43 -4.00 2.43
C ILE A 136 6.66 -5.00 3.30
N ILE A 137 6.33 -4.59 4.53
CA ILE A 137 5.34 -5.23 5.39
C ILE A 137 4.13 -4.29 5.46
N MET A 138 3.04 -4.69 4.79
CA MET A 138 1.82 -3.89 4.81
C MET A 138 0.89 -4.32 5.94
N ILE A 139 0.46 -3.38 6.75
CA ILE A 139 -0.55 -3.58 7.80
C ILE A 139 -1.87 -2.96 7.35
N MET A 140 -2.86 -3.81 7.12
CA MET A 140 -4.21 -3.32 6.87
C MET A 140 -4.78 -2.69 8.13
N THR A 141 -5.15 -1.42 8.04
CA THR A 141 -5.74 -0.64 9.13
C THR A 141 -7.27 -0.52 9.01
N VAL A 142 -7.82 -1.20 8.02
CA VAL A 142 -9.25 -1.50 7.83
C VAL A 142 -9.39 -2.95 7.35
N ASN A 143 -10.61 -3.51 7.31
CA ASN A 143 -10.83 -4.75 6.56
C ASN A 143 -10.78 -4.44 5.07
N PRO A 144 -9.99 -5.18 4.25
CA PRO A 144 -9.82 -4.87 2.84
C PRO A 144 -11.13 -4.98 2.04
N GLY A 145 -11.21 -4.28 0.88
CA GLY A 145 -12.30 -4.39 -0.07
C GLY A 145 -13.05 -3.10 -0.40
N PHE A 146 -13.01 -2.07 0.44
CA PHE A 146 -13.73 -0.81 0.20
C PHE A 146 -12.91 0.40 0.65
N GLY A 147 -12.94 1.48 -0.15
CA GLY A 147 -12.38 2.78 0.24
C GLY A 147 -13.25 3.52 1.26
N GLY A 148 -12.67 4.54 1.92
CA GLY A 148 -13.40 5.45 2.82
C GLY A 148 -13.82 4.86 4.16
N GLN A 149 -13.29 3.72 4.57
CA GLN A 149 -13.57 3.10 5.87
C GLN A 149 -12.90 3.85 7.04
N SER A 150 -13.41 3.62 8.24
CA SER A 150 -12.82 4.15 9.47
C SER A 150 -11.61 3.33 9.88
N PHE A 151 -10.56 4.02 10.31
CA PHE A 151 -9.33 3.44 10.85
C PHE A 151 -9.64 2.54 12.06
N ILE A 152 -8.92 1.44 12.19
CA ILE A 152 -9.03 0.50 13.32
C ILE A 152 -7.90 0.79 14.32
N ASP A 153 -8.18 1.52 15.40
CA ASP A 153 -7.19 2.05 16.35
C ASP A 153 -6.23 1.00 16.92
N ARG A 154 -6.72 -0.23 17.18
CA ARG A 154 -5.86 -1.32 17.68
C ARG A 154 -4.73 -1.73 16.71
N MET A 155 -4.75 -1.25 15.47
CA MET A 155 -3.69 -1.55 14.51
C MET A 155 -2.40 -0.79 14.81
N ILE A 156 -2.45 0.28 15.58
CA ILE A 156 -1.24 0.98 16.06
C ILE A 156 -0.31 0.01 16.80
N ASP A 157 -0.84 -0.80 17.74
CA ASP A 157 -0.06 -1.85 18.42
C ASP A 157 0.55 -2.87 17.43
N LYS A 158 -0.16 -3.22 16.37
CA LYS A 158 0.37 -4.14 15.36
C LYS A 158 1.51 -3.51 14.54
N ILE A 159 1.42 -2.22 14.24
CA ILE A 159 2.48 -1.46 13.56
C ILE A 159 3.73 -1.40 14.45
N GLU A 160 3.59 -1.09 15.75
CA GLU A 160 4.70 -1.06 16.72
C GLU A 160 5.39 -2.44 16.84
N ARG A 161 4.61 -3.52 16.82
CA ARG A 161 5.15 -4.89 16.83
C ARG A 161 5.88 -5.24 15.54
N ALA A 162 5.40 -4.76 14.38
CA ALA A 162 6.09 -4.93 13.09
C ALA A 162 7.41 -4.17 13.08
N ASP A 163 7.45 -2.93 13.57
CA ASP A 163 8.66 -2.13 13.73
C ASP A 163 9.69 -2.82 14.67
N SER A 164 9.19 -3.38 15.78
CA SER A 164 10.03 -4.14 16.71
C SER A 164 10.59 -5.42 16.06
N LEU A 165 9.80 -6.12 15.24
CA LEU A 165 10.25 -7.30 14.49
C LEU A 165 11.38 -6.92 13.51
N ILE A 166 11.18 -5.87 12.70
CA ILE A 166 12.17 -5.36 11.75
C ILE A 166 13.48 -5.02 12.46
N LYS A 167 13.42 -4.23 13.54
CA LYS A 167 14.59 -3.81 14.32
C LYS A 167 15.30 -4.98 14.97
N SER A 168 14.56 -5.92 15.58
CA SER A 168 15.15 -7.06 16.31
C SER A 168 15.86 -8.06 15.40
N LYS A 169 15.36 -8.23 14.17
CA LYS A 169 15.95 -9.11 13.16
C LYS A 169 16.96 -8.38 12.24
N GLY A 170 17.10 -7.06 12.35
CA GLY A 170 18.00 -6.25 11.49
C GLY A 170 17.55 -6.22 10.04
N LEU A 171 16.23 -6.22 9.79
CA LEU A 171 15.63 -6.21 8.45
C LEU A 171 15.61 -4.80 7.87
N THR A 172 15.43 -4.71 6.55
CA THR A 172 15.37 -3.45 5.79
C THR A 172 13.97 -3.15 5.25
N ALA A 173 13.00 -4.03 5.50
CA ALA A 173 11.63 -3.85 5.06
C ALA A 173 11.02 -2.57 5.64
N LYS A 174 10.26 -1.84 4.80
CA LYS A 174 9.46 -0.69 5.24
C LYS A 174 8.09 -1.14 5.73
N ILE A 175 7.54 -0.42 6.69
CA ILE A 175 6.15 -0.61 7.10
C ILE A 175 5.26 0.30 6.27
N GLU A 176 4.32 -0.31 5.59
CA GLU A 176 3.24 0.36 4.89
C GLU A 176 1.92 0.18 5.63
N VAL A 177 1.07 1.21 5.66
CA VAL A 177 -0.25 1.14 6.29
C VAL A 177 -1.32 1.54 5.27
N ASP A 178 -2.39 0.73 5.20
CA ASP A 178 -3.49 0.96 4.27
C ASP A 178 -4.84 0.87 4.96
N GLY A 179 -5.59 1.96 4.84
CA GLY A 179 -6.97 2.08 5.26
C GLY A 179 -7.25 3.14 6.33
N GLY A 180 -8.14 4.08 6.01
CA GLY A 180 -8.62 5.08 6.95
C GLY A 180 -7.62 6.17 7.33
N ILE A 181 -6.51 6.29 6.63
CA ILE A 181 -5.47 7.30 6.87
C ILE A 181 -5.97 8.68 6.42
N LYS A 182 -5.82 9.67 7.31
CA LYS A 182 -6.23 11.08 7.09
C LYS A 182 -5.16 12.03 7.64
N ALA A 183 -5.29 13.31 7.27
CA ALA A 183 -4.46 14.40 7.82
C ALA A 183 -4.87 14.75 9.27
N ASP A 184 -4.88 13.76 10.14
CA ASP A 184 -5.24 13.85 11.57
C ASP A 184 -4.33 12.90 12.38
N HIS A 185 -4.77 12.51 13.57
CA HIS A 185 -4.04 11.58 14.43
C HIS A 185 -3.76 10.22 13.77
N THR A 186 -4.58 9.77 12.81
CA THR A 186 -4.38 8.45 12.18
C THR A 186 -3.03 8.37 11.43
N ALA A 187 -2.67 9.43 10.68
CA ALA A 187 -1.38 9.50 9.99
C ALA A 187 -0.22 9.63 10.98
N SER A 188 -0.30 10.60 11.92
CA SER A 188 0.79 10.87 12.86
C SER A 188 1.06 9.71 13.81
N ASP A 189 0.03 9.01 14.28
CA ASP A 189 0.19 7.87 15.18
C ASP A 189 0.75 6.64 14.47
N CYS A 190 0.36 6.40 13.20
CA CYS A 190 1.00 5.36 12.37
C CYS A 190 2.51 5.63 12.19
N VAL A 191 2.89 6.86 11.89
CA VAL A 191 4.31 7.23 11.73
C VAL A 191 5.07 7.08 13.04
N LYS A 192 4.51 7.51 14.17
CA LYS A 192 5.11 7.32 15.51
C LYS A 192 5.29 5.84 15.83
N ALA A 193 4.36 4.99 15.39
CA ALA A 193 4.41 3.54 15.56
C ALA A 193 5.43 2.84 14.64
N GLY A 194 5.97 3.53 13.62
CA GLY A 194 7.02 3.03 12.74
C GLY A 194 6.63 2.92 11.26
N ALA A 195 5.44 3.39 10.85
CA ALA A 195 5.07 3.40 9.43
C ALA A 195 5.93 4.39 8.62
N GLU A 196 6.34 3.97 7.43
CA GLU A 196 7.15 4.74 6.50
C GLU A 196 6.42 5.05 5.19
N ILE A 197 5.35 4.28 4.86
CA ILE A 197 4.49 4.48 3.69
C ILE A 197 3.04 4.58 4.16
N LEU A 198 2.36 5.67 3.78
CA LEU A 198 0.98 5.94 4.13
C LEU A 198 0.09 5.86 2.88
N VAL A 199 -0.76 4.86 2.79
CA VAL A 199 -1.77 4.77 1.75
C VAL A 199 -2.98 5.62 2.13
N ALA A 200 -3.32 6.59 1.28
CA ALA A 200 -4.42 7.51 1.51
C ALA A 200 -5.31 7.63 0.25
N GLY A 201 -6.52 7.09 0.34
CA GLY A 201 -7.52 7.20 -0.74
C GLY A 201 -8.40 8.44 -0.59
N SER A 202 -9.51 8.32 0.11
CA SER A 202 -10.53 9.38 0.28
C SER A 202 -9.99 10.66 0.96
N ALA A 203 -8.89 10.59 1.67
CA ALA A 203 -8.23 11.77 2.21
C ALA A 203 -7.53 12.59 1.12
N VAL A 204 -7.16 11.98 -0.01
CA VAL A 204 -6.53 12.65 -1.16
C VAL A 204 -7.55 12.97 -2.23
N TYR A 205 -8.30 11.97 -2.70
CA TYR A 205 -9.32 12.12 -3.72
C TYR A 205 -10.69 12.39 -3.07
N ASN A 206 -11.00 13.67 -2.87
CA ASN A 206 -12.24 14.12 -2.25
C ASN A 206 -12.79 15.36 -2.96
N LYS A 207 -14.01 15.77 -2.58
CA LYS A 207 -14.69 16.95 -3.19
C LYS A 207 -14.46 18.24 -2.41
N GLU A 208 -13.73 18.18 -1.29
CA GLU A 208 -13.57 19.32 -0.37
C GLU A 208 -12.34 20.14 -0.71
N ASP A 209 -11.33 19.49 -1.34
CA ASP A 209 -10.06 20.15 -1.66
C ASP A 209 -9.45 19.59 -2.98
N THR A 210 -8.43 20.27 -3.47
CA THR A 210 -7.62 19.77 -4.58
C THR A 210 -6.72 18.61 -4.11
N VAL A 211 -6.38 17.68 -5.00
CA VAL A 211 -5.44 16.58 -4.74
C VAL A 211 -4.12 17.10 -4.15
N ARG A 212 -3.55 18.16 -4.74
CA ARG A 212 -2.33 18.82 -4.26
C ARG A 212 -2.45 19.28 -2.80
N ASN A 213 -3.52 20.00 -2.48
CA ASN A 213 -3.73 20.52 -1.12
C ASN A 213 -3.97 19.38 -0.11
N SER A 214 -4.67 18.34 -0.53
CA SER A 214 -4.91 17.16 0.31
C SER A 214 -3.60 16.45 0.66
N ILE A 215 -2.71 16.22 -0.32
CA ILE A 215 -1.37 15.65 -0.09
C ILE A 215 -0.53 16.58 0.82
N ALA A 216 -0.56 17.89 0.58
CA ALA A 216 0.18 18.86 1.40
C ALA A 216 -0.32 18.87 2.87
N LYS A 217 -1.64 18.79 3.09
CA LYS A 217 -2.23 18.68 4.43
C LYS A 217 -1.79 17.40 5.13
N LEU A 218 -1.82 16.25 4.41
CA LEU A 218 -1.39 14.97 4.96
C LEU A 218 0.08 15.06 5.37
N ARG A 219 0.96 15.57 4.50
CA ARG A 219 2.39 15.75 4.80
C ARG A 219 2.62 16.70 5.99
N GLY A 220 1.90 17.83 6.05
CA GLY A 220 1.99 18.78 7.17
C GLY A 220 1.50 18.20 8.51
N SER A 221 0.60 17.21 8.50
CA SER A 221 0.14 16.55 9.74
C SER A 221 1.19 15.65 10.38
N LEU A 222 2.27 15.31 9.64
CA LEU A 222 3.36 14.45 10.12
C LEU A 222 4.47 15.24 10.85
N GLU A 223 4.46 16.56 10.75
CA GLU A 223 5.50 17.43 11.31
C GLU A 223 5.22 17.88 12.77
N ASN A 224 4.08 17.45 13.34
CA ASN A 224 3.62 17.87 14.68
C ASN A 224 3.78 16.80 15.76
#